data_d2d9ba6ac9fb2b1a4c5a21c9e7a84163
#
_entry.id   d2d9ba6ac9fb2b1a4c5a21c9e7a84163
#
_cell.length_a   1.000
_cell.length_b   1.000
_cell.length_c   1.000
_cell.angle_alpha   90.00
_cell.angle_beta   90.00
_cell.angle_gamma   90.00
#
_symmetry.space_group_name_H-M   'P 1'
#
loop_
_entity.id
_entity.type
_entity.pdbx_description
1 polymer ?
#
loop_
_entity_poly.entity_id
_entity_poly.type
_entity_poly.pdbx_seq_one_letter_code
_entity_poly.pdbx_strand_id
1 'polypeptide(L)'
;MRKTKIVCTIGPASDSPEVIANLLKAGMNVARINFSHGTHEEHRARLKTLRQVAKEQGAVLGIMQDIQGPKIRIGDIPGKVMLETGQKFVITTEECVGSAERVSVNYQGLPRDVRAGSVIYLDDGLLKLEVTEVKGSDVHCRVAVGGELSSRKGLSLPGVSADLPAVTEADIEDLRFGVEHGVDMVAASFVRRAEGVETVRSILRSAGADIPIIAKIENHEGVENIDEIIAAADGIMVARGDMGVEMRPEDVPFIQKMIIAKCNEAGKPVITATQMLDSMIRNARPTRAEVTDVASAILDGTDAVMLSGETAVGRYPVLTVETMSRIAERAEQSLDREKFTTVKHMDQGTSIAEAISYAVWQTSRGVNAAAIICSTQLGSTARMVSRYRPEVPILAMTPSEKVVRQLALVWGVCPILVPPTSDIDGMLEVSIEAALRTGLVSRGDVVAISAGVLTDKPGSTNLLQVHLVE
;
A
#
# COMPACT_ATOMS: atom_id res chain seq x y z
N MET A 1 -15.95 -0.88 15.73
CA MET A 1 -14.51 -0.82 15.37
C MET A 1 -14.39 -0.86 13.86
N ARG A 2 -13.72 0.12 13.27
CA ARG A 2 -13.41 0.14 11.83
C ARG A 2 -12.45 -0.99 11.47
N LYS A 3 -12.71 -1.69 10.37
CA LYS A 3 -11.93 -2.83 9.88
C LYS A 3 -10.95 -2.46 8.77
N THR A 4 -11.39 -1.59 7.83
CA THR A 4 -10.53 -1.01 6.78
C THR A 4 -9.44 -0.16 7.39
N LYS A 5 -8.19 -0.35 6.97
CA LYS A 5 -7.04 0.37 7.52
C LYS A 5 -6.83 1.70 6.81
N ILE A 6 -6.21 2.66 7.50
CA ILE A 6 -5.84 3.96 6.91
C ILE A 6 -4.32 4.09 6.92
N VAL A 7 -3.77 4.31 5.73
CA VAL A 7 -2.37 4.66 5.51
C VAL A 7 -2.28 6.16 5.33
N CYS A 8 -1.44 6.83 6.13
CA CYS A 8 -1.24 8.28 6.03
C CYS A 8 0.20 8.59 5.65
N THR A 9 0.40 9.38 4.60
CA THR A 9 1.73 9.89 4.26
C THR A 9 2.10 11.01 5.23
N ILE A 10 3.26 10.86 5.87
CA ILE A 10 3.80 11.85 6.80
C ILE A 10 4.71 12.82 6.05
N GLY A 11 4.47 14.10 6.27
CA GLY A 11 5.22 15.19 5.66
C GLY A 11 5.12 16.45 6.49
N PRO A 12 5.51 17.62 5.95
CA PRO A 12 5.61 18.87 6.72
C PRO A 12 4.35 19.29 7.48
N ALA A 13 3.16 18.89 7.01
CA ALA A 13 1.90 19.20 7.69
C ALA A 13 1.55 18.25 8.84
N SER A 14 2.30 17.13 8.98
CA SER A 14 1.92 16.05 9.89
C SER A 14 3.08 15.41 10.66
N ASP A 15 4.28 15.98 10.63
CA ASP A 15 5.48 15.40 11.28
C ASP A 15 5.68 15.86 12.74
N SER A 16 4.88 16.78 13.26
CA SER A 16 4.95 17.15 14.67
C SER A 16 4.34 16.07 15.59
N PRO A 17 4.89 15.87 16.81
CA PRO A 17 4.37 14.88 17.77
C PRO A 17 2.89 15.04 18.07
N GLU A 18 2.40 16.27 18.18
CA GLU A 18 1.00 16.58 18.47
C GLU A 18 0.09 16.12 17.32
N VAL A 19 0.45 16.45 16.07
CA VAL A 19 -0.34 16.06 14.90
C VAL A 19 -0.31 14.55 14.73
N ILE A 20 0.82 13.88 14.90
CA ILE A 20 0.93 12.42 14.87
C ILE A 20 0.01 11.77 15.91
N ALA A 21 -0.01 12.27 17.15
CA ALA A 21 -0.90 11.76 18.19
C ALA A 21 -2.38 11.92 17.81
N ASN A 22 -2.74 13.04 17.19
CA ASN A 22 -4.10 13.28 16.71
C ASN A 22 -4.46 12.42 15.49
N LEU A 23 -3.52 12.17 14.56
CA LEU A 23 -3.72 11.23 13.45
C LEU A 23 -3.96 9.79 13.95
N LEU A 24 -3.23 9.34 14.97
CA LEU A 24 -3.46 8.04 15.61
C LEU A 24 -4.86 7.95 16.22
N LYS A 25 -5.29 8.98 16.96
CA LYS A 25 -6.65 9.04 17.53
C LYS A 25 -7.74 9.10 16.45
N ALA A 26 -7.48 9.80 15.33
CA ALA A 26 -8.39 9.88 14.19
C ALA A 26 -8.49 8.54 13.41
N GLY A 27 -7.52 7.63 13.61
CA GLY A 27 -7.57 6.27 13.09
C GLY A 27 -6.46 5.89 12.11
N MET A 28 -5.33 6.61 12.07
CA MET A 28 -4.16 6.17 11.32
C MET A 28 -3.66 4.81 11.82
N ASN A 29 -3.45 3.86 10.91
CA ASN A 29 -2.92 2.52 11.21
C ASN A 29 -1.48 2.35 10.72
N VAL A 30 -1.15 2.97 9.58
CA VAL A 30 0.18 2.89 8.96
C VAL A 30 0.63 4.30 8.58
N ALA A 31 1.84 4.66 8.97
CA ALA A 31 2.53 5.87 8.52
C ALA A 31 3.39 5.53 7.29
N ARG A 32 3.13 6.19 6.15
CA ARG A 32 3.94 6.09 4.95
C ARG A 32 4.98 7.20 4.91
N ILE A 33 6.24 6.85 4.71
CA ILE A 33 7.35 7.78 4.49
C ILE A 33 7.75 7.68 3.01
N ASN A 34 7.53 8.78 2.26
CA ASN A 34 7.82 8.85 0.82
C ASN A 34 9.27 9.30 0.59
N PHE A 35 10.12 8.40 0.13
CA PHE A 35 11.54 8.65 -0.14
C PHE A 35 11.79 9.39 -1.47
N SER A 36 10.76 9.65 -2.27
CA SER A 36 10.88 10.58 -3.41
C SER A 36 11.12 12.04 -2.98
N HIS A 37 10.93 12.37 -1.70
CA HIS A 37 11.05 13.72 -1.14
C HIS A 37 11.71 13.68 0.22
N GLY A 38 12.51 14.69 0.52
CA GLY A 38 13.22 14.82 1.78
C GLY A 38 14.60 14.14 1.78
N THR A 39 15.27 14.23 2.92
CA THR A 39 16.61 13.66 3.13
C THR A 39 16.57 12.52 4.15
N HIS A 40 17.58 11.67 4.17
CA HIS A 40 17.72 10.61 5.19
C HIS A 40 17.68 11.17 6.62
N GLU A 41 18.21 12.38 6.84
CA GLU A 41 18.16 13.02 8.16
C GLU A 41 16.75 13.38 8.58
N GLU A 42 15.93 13.96 7.69
CA GLU A 42 14.53 14.26 7.94
C GLU A 42 13.72 12.97 8.16
N HIS A 43 13.98 11.93 7.36
CA HIS A 43 13.33 10.63 7.52
C HIS A 43 13.67 9.98 8.86
N ARG A 44 14.93 10.04 9.29
CA ARG A 44 15.36 9.56 10.61
C ARG A 44 14.61 10.26 11.74
N ALA A 45 14.50 11.58 11.67
CA ALA A 45 13.77 12.35 12.66
C ALA A 45 12.28 11.95 12.69
N ARG A 46 11.61 11.84 11.54
CA ARG A 46 10.21 11.39 11.43
C ARG A 46 10.00 9.99 11.99
N LEU A 47 10.85 9.03 11.62
CA LEU A 47 10.78 7.65 12.12
C LEU A 47 10.87 7.58 13.64
N LYS A 48 11.83 8.32 14.23
CA LYS A 48 12.00 8.41 15.68
C LYS A 48 10.75 8.99 16.35
N THR A 49 10.21 10.10 15.83
CA THR A 49 9.00 10.74 16.38
C THR A 49 7.79 9.83 16.31
N LEU A 50 7.57 9.15 15.17
CA LEU A 50 6.47 8.20 15.00
C LEU A 50 6.52 7.05 16.02
N ARG A 51 7.70 6.45 16.22
CA ARG A 51 7.89 5.36 17.20
C ARG A 51 7.65 5.83 18.62
N GLN A 52 8.18 7.02 18.96
CA GLN A 52 8.02 7.61 20.29
C GLN A 52 6.54 7.90 20.59
N VAL A 53 5.84 8.61 19.70
CA VAL A 53 4.43 8.99 19.91
C VAL A 53 3.53 7.74 19.93
N ALA A 54 3.76 6.75 19.05
CA ALA A 54 3.00 5.50 19.08
C ALA A 54 3.15 4.78 20.42
N LYS A 55 4.37 4.72 20.97
CA LYS A 55 4.65 4.13 22.30
C LYS A 55 3.95 4.90 23.41
N GLU A 56 4.02 6.21 23.42
CA GLU A 56 3.38 7.07 24.43
C GLU A 56 1.85 6.96 24.43
N GLN A 57 1.26 6.78 23.23
CA GLN A 57 -0.19 6.58 23.07
C GLN A 57 -0.63 5.11 23.27
N GLY A 58 0.28 4.17 23.47
CA GLY A 58 -0.04 2.73 23.51
C GLY A 58 -0.66 2.23 22.20
N ALA A 59 -0.37 2.88 21.07
CA ALA A 59 -0.98 2.60 19.79
C ALA A 59 -0.11 1.67 18.93
N VAL A 60 -0.76 0.75 18.21
CA VAL A 60 -0.09 -0.04 17.18
C VAL A 60 0.02 0.79 15.90
N LEU A 61 1.25 1.04 15.46
CA LEU A 61 1.54 1.81 14.25
C LEU A 61 2.55 1.06 13.38
N GLY A 62 2.12 0.69 12.15
CA GLY A 62 3.04 0.23 11.12
C GLY A 62 3.74 1.41 10.44
N ILE A 63 5.01 1.25 10.07
CA ILE A 63 5.74 2.24 9.27
C ILE A 63 6.10 1.62 7.92
N MET A 64 5.66 2.28 6.84
CA MET A 64 5.91 1.89 5.46
C MET A 64 6.92 2.86 4.84
N GLN A 65 8.05 2.33 4.38
CA GLN A 65 8.98 3.04 3.51
C GLN A 65 8.50 2.89 2.07
N ASP A 66 8.31 3.99 1.36
CA ASP A 66 7.93 3.99 -0.06
C ASP A 66 9.11 4.53 -0.87
N ILE A 67 9.81 3.65 -1.61
CA ILE A 67 10.97 3.98 -2.43
C ILE A 67 10.54 4.62 -3.74
N GLN A 68 11.43 5.44 -4.33
CA GLN A 68 11.12 6.20 -5.53
C GLN A 68 10.93 5.31 -6.76
N GLY A 69 11.77 4.29 -6.93
CA GLY A 69 11.82 3.46 -8.12
C GLY A 69 12.39 4.18 -9.35
N PRO A 70 12.46 3.48 -10.49
CA PRO A 70 13.09 3.98 -11.70
C PRO A 70 12.17 4.96 -12.46
N LYS A 71 11.94 6.14 -11.92
CA LYS A 71 11.11 7.17 -12.59
C LYS A 71 11.92 7.93 -13.62
N ILE A 72 11.40 7.98 -14.86
CA ILE A 72 11.98 8.82 -15.92
C ILE A 72 11.65 10.28 -15.60
N ARG A 73 12.65 11.16 -15.66
CA ARG A 73 12.51 12.59 -15.40
C ARG A 73 13.23 13.42 -16.43
N ILE A 74 12.69 14.57 -16.75
CA ILE A 74 13.40 15.60 -17.51
C ILE A 74 14.46 16.27 -16.63
N GLY A 75 15.42 16.91 -17.29
CA GLY A 75 16.50 17.66 -16.65
C GLY A 75 16.06 19.01 -16.07
N ASP A 76 17.05 19.83 -15.74
CA ASP A 76 16.82 21.12 -15.12
C ASP A 76 16.42 22.19 -16.14
N ILE A 77 15.44 23.01 -15.79
CA ILE A 77 14.94 24.14 -16.56
C ILE A 77 15.07 25.40 -15.69
N PRO A 78 15.72 26.48 -16.14
CA PRO A 78 15.80 27.71 -15.37
C PRO A 78 14.42 28.36 -15.19
N GLY A 79 13.91 28.29 -13.97
CA GLY A 79 12.56 28.78 -13.66
C GLY A 79 11.45 27.88 -14.20
N LYS A 80 10.50 28.47 -14.88
CA LYS A 80 9.37 27.82 -15.53
C LYS A 80 9.27 28.27 -16.98
N VAL A 81 8.93 27.37 -17.89
CA VAL A 81 8.71 27.67 -19.30
C VAL A 81 7.27 27.32 -19.69
N MET A 82 6.71 28.08 -20.59
CA MET A 82 5.40 27.80 -21.17
C MET A 82 5.60 27.04 -22.49
N LEU A 83 4.99 25.87 -22.61
CA LEU A 83 4.90 25.13 -23.87
C LEU A 83 3.54 25.40 -24.51
N GLU A 84 3.55 25.92 -25.75
CA GLU A 84 2.31 26.21 -26.47
C GLU A 84 1.85 25.02 -27.32
N THR A 85 0.55 24.79 -27.38
CA THR A 85 -0.02 23.74 -28.22
C THR A 85 0.35 23.98 -29.69
N GLY A 86 0.84 22.95 -30.36
CA GLY A 86 1.29 22.99 -31.76
C GLY A 86 2.79 23.27 -31.92
N GLN A 87 3.48 23.78 -30.89
CA GLN A 87 4.94 24.07 -30.99
C GLN A 87 5.77 22.80 -31.11
N LYS A 88 6.96 22.93 -31.68
CA LYS A 88 8.00 21.88 -31.70
C LYS A 88 8.73 21.89 -30.38
N PHE A 89 9.03 20.69 -29.87
CA PHE A 89 9.80 20.50 -28.64
C PHE A 89 10.72 19.29 -28.78
N VAL A 90 11.92 19.37 -28.25
CA VAL A 90 12.92 18.29 -28.35
C VAL A 90 13.22 17.73 -26.95
N ILE A 91 13.12 16.42 -26.80
CA ILE A 91 13.62 15.71 -25.64
C ILE A 91 14.91 15.01 -26.06
N THR A 92 15.99 15.21 -25.32
CA THR A 92 17.31 14.68 -25.68
C THR A 92 17.91 13.87 -24.54
N THR A 93 18.70 12.83 -24.89
CA THR A 93 19.50 12.09 -23.90
C THR A 93 20.84 12.75 -23.61
N GLU A 94 21.20 13.81 -24.34
CA GLU A 94 22.39 14.62 -24.05
C GLU A 94 22.09 15.61 -22.93
N GLU A 95 23.07 15.82 -22.03
CA GLU A 95 22.94 16.82 -20.99
C GLU A 95 22.83 18.23 -21.58
N CYS A 96 21.78 18.94 -21.20
CA CYS A 96 21.57 20.32 -21.57
C CYS A 96 20.79 21.08 -20.50
N VAL A 97 20.95 22.40 -20.49
CA VAL A 97 20.04 23.28 -19.75
C VAL A 97 18.75 23.39 -20.54
N GLY A 98 17.64 23.05 -19.92
CA GLY A 98 16.33 23.03 -20.56
C GLY A 98 15.81 24.44 -20.88
N SER A 99 14.94 24.50 -21.90
CA SER A 99 14.29 25.73 -22.38
C SER A 99 12.86 25.42 -22.87
N ALA A 100 12.18 26.39 -23.44
CA ALA A 100 10.89 26.17 -24.12
C ALA A 100 11.01 25.36 -25.43
N GLU A 101 12.22 25.06 -25.91
CA GLU A 101 12.45 24.36 -27.18
C GLU A 101 13.04 22.96 -26.96
N ARG A 102 13.82 22.76 -25.89
CA ARG A 102 14.57 21.52 -25.65
C ARG A 102 14.77 21.25 -24.16
N VAL A 103 14.77 19.95 -23.77
CA VAL A 103 15.11 19.51 -22.42
C VAL A 103 15.82 18.15 -22.46
N SER A 104 16.74 17.93 -21.52
CA SER A 104 17.38 16.63 -21.35
C SER A 104 16.45 15.66 -20.58
N VAL A 105 16.76 14.35 -20.67
CA VAL A 105 16.08 13.29 -19.94
C VAL A 105 17.10 12.34 -19.34
N ASN A 106 16.81 11.80 -18.15
CA ASN A 106 17.70 10.86 -17.45
C ASN A 106 17.65 9.42 -18.01
N TYR A 107 16.83 9.13 -19.02
CA TYR A 107 16.68 7.81 -19.61
C TYR A 107 17.33 7.73 -20.98
N GLN A 108 18.48 7.05 -21.05
CA GLN A 108 19.30 6.91 -22.28
C GLN A 108 18.63 6.04 -23.35
N GLY A 109 17.70 5.16 -22.98
CA GLY A 109 16.95 4.30 -23.90
C GLY A 109 15.82 5.01 -24.66
N LEU A 110 15.46 6.25 -24.29
CA LEU A 110 14.30 6.94 -24.86
C LEU A 110 14.27 6.94 -26.39
N PRO A 111 15.35 7.29 -27.14
CA PRO A 111 15.30 7.32 -28.60
C PRO A 111 15.11 5.94 -29.25
N ARG A 112 15.50 4.86 -28.55
CA ARG A 112 15.34 3.47 -29.03
C ARG A 112 13.88 2.98 -28.82
N ASP A 113 13.24 3.43 -27.75
CA ASP A 113 11.99 2.86 -27.30
C ASP A 113 10.75 3.62 -27.85
N VAL A 114 10.95 4.85 -28.39
CA VAL A 114 9.88 5.64 -29.02
C VAL A 114 10.04 5.73 -30.53
N ARG A 115 8.93 5.97 -31.22
CA ARG A 115 8.87 6.16 -32.69
C ARG A 115 7.88 7.25 -33.04
N ALA A 116 7.90 7.70 -34.29
CA ALA A 116 6.87 8.63 -34.78
C ALA A 116 5.46 8.11 -34.50
N GLY A 117 4.61 8.95 -33.89
CA GLY A 117 3.28 8.62 -33.39
C GLY A 117 3.23 8.16 -31.94
N SER A 118 4.37 7.90 -31.27
CA SER A 118 4.39 7.65 -29.83
C SER A 118 3.94 8.89 -29.07
N VAL A 119 3.25 8.67 -27.94
CA VAL A 119 2.82 9.72 -27.02
C VAL A 119 3.75 9.78 -25.83
N ILE A 120 4.13 10.98 -25.40
CA ILE A 120 4.88 11.25 -24.20
C ILE A 120 4.06 12.19 -23.32
N TYR A 121 3.87 11.82 -22.05
CA TYR A 121 3.30 12.72 -21.05
C TYR A 121 4.39 13.32 -20.17
N LEU A 122 4.25 14.59 -19.81
CA LEU A 122 5.09 15.28 -18.84
C LEU A 122 4.21 15.80 -17.70
N ASP A 123 4.83 15.98 -16.51
CA ASP A 123 4.20 16.53 -15.31
C ASP A 123 2.87 15.83 -14.96
N ASP A 124 2.96 14.52 -14.70
CA ASP A 124 1.81 13.67 -14.32
C ASP A 124 0.61 13.77 -15.30
N GLY A 125 0.93 13.89 -16.60
CA GLY A 125 -0.06 13.91 -17.67
C GLY A 125 -0.64 15.29 -18.01
N LEU A 126 -0.20 16.35 -17.34
CA LEU A 126 -0.66 17.72 -17.62
C LEU A 126 -0.26 18.23 -19.00
N LEU A 127 0.92 17.80 -19.50
CA LEU A 127 1.36 18.10 -20.86
C LEU A 127 1.41 16.83 -21.70
N LYS A 128 0.98 16.93 -22.96
CA LYS A 128 0.99 15.84 -23.93
C LYS A 128 1.85 16.22 -25.13
N LEU A 129 2.81 15.35 -25.45
CA LEU A 129 3.67 15.47 -26.62
C LEU A 129 3.42 14.30 -27.56
N GLU A 130 3.48 14.53 -28.87
CA GLU A 130 3.46 13.51 -29.91
C GLU A 130 4.80 13.47 -30.60
N VAL A 131 5.46 12.33 -30.60
CA VAL A 131 6.74 12.14 -31.29
C VAL A 131 6.53 12.24 -32.79
N THR A 132 7.28 13.14 -33.45
CA THR A 132 7.24 13.33 -34.89
C THR A 132 8.38 12.61 -35.58
N GLU A 133 9.57 12.57 -34.97
CA GLU A 133 10.78 12.00 -35.54
C GLU A 133 11.79 11.70 -34.41
N VAL A 134 12.66 10.70 -34.63
CA VAL A 134 13.81 10.41 -33.76
C VAL A 134 15.08 10.55 -34.57
N LYS A 135 16.04 11.35 -34.08
CA LYS A 135 17.35 11.60 -34.72
C LYS A 135 18.49 11.48 -33.70
N GLY A 136 19.22 10.38 -33.73
CA GLY A 136 20.31 10.16 -32.78
C GLY A 136 19.80 10.18 -31.33
N SER A 137 20.31 11.11 -30.54
CA SER A 137 19.94 11.35 -29.14
C SER A 137 18.65 12.17 -28.99
N ASP A 138 18.11 12.76 -30.09
CA ASP A 138 17.02 13.71 -30.07
C ASP A 138 15.68 13.07 -30.46
N VAL A 139 14.68 13.22 -29.58
CA VAL A 139 13.30 12.88 -29.84
C VAL A 139 12.53 14.17 -30.14
N HIS A 140 12.23 14.39 -31.40
CA HIS A 140 11.46 15.55 -31.85
C HIS A 140 9.98 15.31 -31.64
N CYS A 141 9.33 16.26 -30.98
CA CYS A 141 7.93 16.18 -30.62
C CYS A 141 7.16 17.41 -31.11
N ARG A 142 5.85 17.23 -31.25
CA ARG A 142 4.87 18.30 -31.32
C ARG A 142 4.09 18.36 -30.02
N VAL A 143 3.95 19.50 -29.40
CA VAL A 143 3.13 19.71 -28.22
C VAL A 143 1.65 19.57 -28.59
N ALA A 144 1.00 18.50 -28.12
CA ALA A 144 -0.42 18.27 -28.35
C ALA A 144 -1.30 18.96 -27.31
N VAL A 145 -0.85 18.98 -26.04
CA VAL A 145 -1.47 19.74 -24.95
C VAL A 145 -0.35 20.50 -24.27
N GLY A 146 -0.41 21.83 -24.33
CA GLY A 146 0.56 22.76 -23.76
C GLY A 146 0.27 23.10 -22.31
N GLY A 147 1.23 23.77 -21.66
CA GLY A 147 1.15 24.20 -20.27
C GLY A 147 2.49 24.62 -19.71
N GLU A 148 2.51 24.94 -18.43
CA GLU A 148 3.73 25.30 -17.71
C GLU A 148 4.58 24.05 -17.40
N LEU A 149 5.89 24.11 -17.74
CA LEU A 149 6.86 23.06 -17.47
C LEU A 149 7.98 23.60 -16.58
N SER A 150 8.37 22.83 -15.55
CA SER A 150 9.48 23.14 -14.64
C SER A 150 10.47 21.96 -14.55
N SER A 151 11.59 22.17 -13.86
CA SER A 151 12.66 21.17 -13.67
C SER A 151 12.17 19.84 -13.10
N ARG A 152 12.83 18.75 -13.53
CA ARG A 152 12.76 17.42 -12.94
C ARG A 152 11.36 16.77 -12.93
N LYS A 153 10.45 17.25 -13.79
CA LYS A 153 9.12 16.66 -13.94
C LYS A 153 9.19 15.23 -14.50
N GLY A 154 8.24 14.40 -14.06
CA GLY A 154 8.10 13.03 -14.55
C GLY A 154 7.80 12.99 -16.05
N LEU A 155 8.37 11.99 -16.72
CA LEU A 155 8.09 11.64 -18.10
C LEU A 155 7.50 10.24 -18.14
N SER A 156 6.33 10.08 -18.75
CA SER A 156 5.63 8.82 -18.90
C SER A 156 5.48 8.45 -20.37
N LEU A 157 5.59 7.15 -20.65
CA LEU A 157 5.57 6.56 -21.99
C LEU A 157 4.45 5.52 -22.13
N PRO A 158 3.18 5.91 -22.27
CA PRO A 158 2.07 4.98 -22.28
C PRO A 158 2.23 3.90 -23.38
N GLY A 159 2.09 2.64 -22.99
CA GLY A 159 2.19 1.51 -23.90
C GLY A 159 3.60 1.20 -24.42
N VAL A 160 4.64 1.79 -23.83
CA VAL A 160 6.04 1.53 -24.14
C VAL A 160 6.69 0.81 -22.95
N SER A 161 7.23 -0.38 -23.17
CA SER A 161 8.05 -1.07 -22.16
C SER A 161 9.47 -0.48 -22.18
N ALA A 162 9.74 0.42 -21.23
CA ALA A 162 11.07 1.02 -21.07
C ALA A 162 12.02 0.03 -20.39
N ASP A 163 13.23 -0.08 -20.93
CA ASP A 163 14.32 -0.93 -20.38
C ASP A 163 14.98 -0.23 -19.19
N LEU A 164 14.25 -0.18 -18.07
CA LEU A 164 14.68 0.41 -16.80
C LEU A 164 15.02 -0.66 -15.79
N PRO A 165 16.05 -0.46 -14.93
CA PRO A 165 16.32 -1.36 -13.83
C PRO A 165 15.09 -1.44 -12.89
N ALA A 166 14.91 -2.56 -12.22
CA ALA A 166 13.80 -2.70 -11.25
C ALA A 166 14.02 -1.80 -10.01
N VAL A 167 15.28 -1.53 -9.66
CA VAL A 167 15.72 -0.76 -8.48
C VAL A 167 16.91 0.10 -8.89
N THR A 168 16.93 1.36 -8.49
CA THR A 168 18.04 2.29 -8.70
C THR A 168 19.09 2.18 -7.59
N GLU A 169 20.31 2.72 -7.81
CA GLU A 169 21.31 2.80 -6.74
C GLU A 169 20.81 3.60 -5.53
N ALA A 170 20.07 4.68 -5.76
CA ALA A 170 19.46 5.47 -4.69
C ALA A 170 18.44 4.63 -3.90
N ASP A 171 17.61 3.83 -4.57
CA ASP A 171 16.67 2.93 -3.89
C ASP A 171 17.40 1.89 -3.03
N ILE A 172 18.59 1.40 -3.46
CA ILE A 172 19.40 0.47 -2.68
C ILE A 172 19.88 1.13 -1.39
N GLU A 173 20.34 2.38 -1.45
CA GLU A 173 20.74 3.16 -0.27
C GLU A 173 19.54 3.40 0.66
N ASP A 174 18.39 3.76 0.09
CA ASP A 174 17.15 3.97 0.82
C ASP A 174 16.67 2.68 1.52
N LEU A 175 16.72 1.53 0.85
CA LEU A 175 16.36 0.24 1.43
C LEU A 175 17.26 -0.13 2.62
N ARG A 176 18.58 0.08 2.50
CA ARG A 176 19.53 -0.14 3.60
C ARG A 176 19.24 0.79 4.78
N PHE A 177 18.94 2.07 4.50
CA PHE A 177 18.51 3.01 5.52
C PHE A 177 17.22 2.53 6.23
N GLY A 178 16.24 2.07 5.48
CA GLY A 178 14.98 1.54 6.05
C GLY A 178 15.19 0.34 6.97
N VAL A 179 16.09 -0.59 6.60
CA VAL A 179 16.48 -1.74 7.43
C VAL A 179 17.14 -1.26 8.72
N GLU A 180 18.11 -0.35 8.65
CA GLU A 180 18.83 0.20 9.80
C GLU A 180 17.88 0.89 10.79
N HIS A 181 16.86 1.58 10.29
CA HIS A 181 15.92 2.36 11.12
C HIS A 181 14.63 1.61 11.45
N GLY A 182 14.54 0.32 11.11
CA GLY A 182 13.49 -0.57 11.56
C GLY A 182 12.10 -0.25 11.00
N VAL A 183 11.99 0.01 9.69
CA VAL A 183 10.69 0.09 9.01
C VAL A 183 10.00 -1.28 9.01
N ASP A 184 8.67 -1.30 9.00
CA ASP A 184 7.90 -2.54 9.15
C ASP A 184 7.53 -3.15 7.79
N MET A 185 7.46 -2.34 6.74
CA MET A 185 7.15 -2.75 5.37
C MET A 185 7.76 -1.79 4.35
N VAL A 186 7.99 -2.27 3.14
CA VAL A 186 8.53 -1.49 2.01
C VAL A 186 7.50 -1.48 0.89
N ALA A 187 7.18 -0.30 0.35
CA ALA A 187 6.43 -0.16 -0.90
C ALA A 187 7.43 0.05 -2.04
N ALA A 188 7.42 -0.87 -3.01
CA ALA A 188 8.29 -0.85 -4.18
C ALA A 188 7.56 -0.21 -5.37
N SER A 189 8.08 0.91 -5.88
CA SER A 189 7.48 1.66 -6.98
C SER A 189 7.80 1.05 -8.34
N PHE A 190 6.89 1.25 -9.29
CA PHE A 190 7.01 0.83 -10.70
C PHE A 190 7.31 -0.66 -10.90
N VAL A 191 6.71 -1.52 -10.07
CA VAL A 191 6.85 -2.97 -10.25
C VAL A 191 6.16 -3.38 -11.54
N ARG A 192 6.90 -4.05 -12.42
CA ARG A 192 6.45 -4.50 -13.74
C ARG A 192 6.33 -6.02 -13.82
N ARG A 193 7.15 -6.74 -13.07
CA ARG A 193 7.26 -8.21 -13.05
C ARG A 193 7.65 -8.73 -11.67
N ALA A 194 7.47 -10.03 -11.44
CA ALA A 194 7.86 -10.70 -10.20
C ALA A 194 9.35 -10.52 -9.86
N GLU A 195 10.23 -10.49 -10.87
CA GLU A 195 11.68 -10.31 -10.68
C GLU A 195 12.02 -8.97 -10.00
N GLY A 196 11.21 -7.93 -10.21
CA GLY A 196 11.39 -6.65 -9.52
C GLY A 196 11.18 -6.78 -8.01
N VAL A 197 10.17 -7.55 -7.59
CA VAL A 197 9.91 -7.85 -6.18
C VAL A 197 11.04 -8.68 -5.58
N GLU A 198 11.50 -9.70 -6.29
CA GLU A 198 12.59 -10.57 -5.82
C GLU A 198 13.93 -9.81 -5.73
N THR A 199 14.16 -8.84 -6.60
CA THR A 199 15.33 -7.95 -6.52
C THR A 199 15.30 -7.15 -5.21
N VAL A 200 14.17 -6.49 -4.89
CA VAL A 200 14.01 -5.76 -3.60
C VAL A 200 14.19 -6.73 -2.43
N ARG A 201 13.59 -7.92 -2.48
CA ARG A 201 13.70 -8.93 -1.43
C ARG A 201 15.15 -9.38 -1.20
N SER A 202 15.92 -9.57 -2.28
CA SER A 202 17.35 -9.91 -2.21
C SER A 202 18.17 -8.83 -1.53
N ILE A 203 17.91 -7.56 -1.84
CA ILE A 203 18.58 -6.41 -1.21
C ILE A 203 18.27 -6.36 0.28
N LEU A 204 17.00 -6.49 0.68
CA LEU A 204 16.59 -6.50 2.09
C LEU A 204 17.24 -7.66 2.86
N ARG A 205 17.25 -8.86 2.29
CA ARG A 205 17.91 -10.03 2.90
C ARG A 205 19.43 -9.86 3.02
N SER A 206 20.07 -9.27 2.02
CA SER A 206 21.51 -8.97 2.09
C SER A 206 21.85 -7.95 3.17
N ALA A 207 20.89 -7.08 3.52
CA ALA A 207 20.98 -6.15 4.64
C ALA A 207 20.57 -6.78 5.99
N GLY A 208 20.29 -8.09 6.02
CA GLY A 208 19.96 -8.85 7.23
C GLY A 208 18.50 -8.75 7.70
N ALA A 209 17.57 -8.34 6.82
CA ALA A 209 16.18 -8.15 7.17
C ALA A 209 15.22 -8.93 6.24
N ASP A 210 14.12 -9.41 6.83
CA ASP A 210 12.97 -9.96 6.12
C ASP A 210 11.78 -9.04 6.39
N ILE A 211 11.58 -8.08 5.49
CA ILE A 211 10.55 -7.03 5.56
C ILE A 211 9.53 -7.27 4.46
N PRO A 212 8.22 -7.26 4.75
CA PRO A 212 7.17 -7.38 3.74
C PRO A 212 7.26 -6.32 2.66
N ILE A 213 7.08 -6.75 1.41
CA ILE A 213 7.13 -5.91 0.21
C ILE A 213 5.72 -5.71 -0.33
N ILE A 214 5.31 -4.46 -0.44
CA ILE A 214 4.07 -4.02 -1.08
C ILE A 214 4.43 -3.56 -2.49
N ALA A 215 4.06 -4.35 -3.51
CA ALA A 215 4.32 -3.98 -4.90
C ALA A 215 3.32 -2.92 -5.36
N LYS A 216 3.82 -1.80 -5.89
CA LYS A 216 2.99 -0.73 -6.43
C LYS A 216 2.75 -0.99 -7.92
N ILE A 217 1.48 -1.09 -8.28
CA ILE A 217 1.03 -1.25 -9.66
C ILE A 217 0.69 0.11 -10.22
N GLU A 218 1.52 0.58 -11.14
CA GLU A 218 1.56 1.96 -11.65
C GLU A 218 1.55 2.05 -13.17
N ASN A 219 1.74 0.93 -13.88
CA ASN A 219 1.89 0.88 -15.34
C ASN A 219 1.19 -0.34 -15.96
N HIS A 220 1.09 -0.35 -17.29
CA HIS A 220 0.41 -1.39 -18.06
C HIS A 220 1.06 -2.76 -17.89
N GLU A 221 2.38 -2.86 -17.95
CA GLU A 221 3.12 -4.12 -17.81
C GLU A 221 2.88 -4.77 -16.45
N GLY A 222 2.83 -3.96 -15.36
CA GLY A 222 2.49 -4.44 -14.03
C GLY A 222 1.05 -4.98 -13.92
N VAL A 223 0.11 -4.42 -14.68
CA VAL A 223 -1.26 -4.94 -14.74
C VAL A 223 -1.32 -6.24 -15.53
N GLU A 224 -0.60 -6.38 -16.64
CA GLU A 224 -0.52 -7.61 -17.41
C GLU A 224 0.08 -8.78 -16.61
N ASN A 225 1.10 -8.49 -15.81
CA ASN A 225 1.83 -9.46 -15.01
C ASN A 225 1.31 -9.56 -13.56
N ILE A 226 0.10 -9.09 -13.29
CA ILE A 226 -0.41 -8.94 -11.91
C ILE A 226 -0.41 -10.24 -11.12
N ASP A 227 -0.68 -11.39 -11.76
CA ASP A 227 -0.77 -12.67 -11.08
C ASP A 227 0.59 -13.13 -10.53
N GLU A 228 1.65 -13.00 -11.31
CA GLU A 228 3.00 -13.34 -10.87
C GLU A 228 3.51 -12.33 -9.81
N ILE A 229 3.16 -11.04 -9.94
CA ILE A 229 3.52 -10.02 -8.96
C ILE A 229 2.81 -10.29 -7.63
N ILE A 230 1.50 -10.62 -7.65
CA ILE A 230 0.77 -11.02 -6.45
C ILE A 230 1.41 -12.26 -5.81
N ALA A 231 1.85 -13.24 -6.59
CA ALA A 231 2.52 -14.43 -6.05
C ALA A 231 3.82 -14.06 -5.31
N ALA A 232 4.64 -13.18 -5.88
CA ALA A 232 5.95 -12.80 -5.35
C ALA A 232 5.87 -11.77 -4.19
N ALA A 233 4.95 -10.81 -4.23
CA ALA A 233 4.82 -9.73 -3.23
C ALA A 233 4.08 -10.18 -1.97
N ASP A 234 4.22 -9.43 -0.87
CA ASP A 234 3.50 -9.66 0.38
C ASP A 234 2.20 -8.85 0.48
N GLY A 235 2.02 -7.89 -0.43
CA GLY A 235 0.81 -7.10 -0.63
C GLY A 235 0.93 -6.25 -1.89
N ILE A 236 -0.16 -5.59 -2.26
CA ILE A 236 -0.25 -4.76 -3.48
C ILE A 236 -0.72 -3.36 -3.11
N MET A 237 -0.23 -2.35 -3.83
CA MET A 237 -0.78 -1.00 -3.82
C MET A 237 -1.24 -0.61 -5.22
N VAL A 238 -2.52 -0.31 -5.36
CA VAL A 238 -3.09 0.25 -6.59
C VAL A 238 -2.83 1.77 -6.57
N ALA A 239 -1.78 2.20 -7.27
CA ALA A 239 -1.32 3.59 -7.29
C ALA A 239 -1.97 4.34 -8.47
N ARG A 240 -3.23 4.74 -8.28
CA ARG A 240 -4.11 5.25 -9.34
C ARG A 240 -3.62 6.53 -10.02
N GLY A 241 -2.80 7.33 -9.32
CA GLY A 241 -2.23 8.55 -9.88
C GLY A 241 -1.32 8.28 -11.07
N ASP A 242 -0.26 7.50 -10.86
CA ASP A 242 0.68 7.11 -11.91
C ASP A 242 0.01 6.19 -12.94
N MET A 243 -0.85 5.26 -12.48
CA MET A 243 -1.64 4.39 -13.36
C MET A 243 -2.52 5.18 -14.34
N GLY A 244 -3.17 6.26 -13.90
CA GLY A 244 -4.03 7.09 -14.75
C GLY A 244 -3.26 7.95 -15.79
N VAL A 245 -1.93 8.05 -15.65
CA VAL A 245 -1.05 8.66 -16.66
C VAL A 245 -0.58 7.63 -17.68
N GLU A 246 -0.31 6.40 -17.21
CA GLU A 246 0.20 5.29 -18.04
C GLU A 246 -0.90 4.54 -18.80
N MET A 247 -2.14 4.67 -18.39
CA MET A 247 -3.30 3.97 -18.98
C MET A 247 -4.46 4.93 -19.19
N ARG A 248 -5.50 4.47 -19.89
CA ARG A 248 -6.71 5.26 -20.07
C ARG A 248 -7.40 5.47 -18.72
N PRO A 249 -7.73 6.69 -18.33
CA PRO A 249 -8.36 6.98 -17.04
C PRO A 249 -9.65 6.17 -16.79
N GLU A 250 -10.43 5.91 -17.86
CA GLU A 250 -11.67 5.14 -17.80
C GLU A 250 -11.45 3.65 -17.47
N ASP A 251 -10.25 3.09 -17.69
CA ASP A 251 -9.93 1.70 -17.40
C ASP A 251 -9.50 1.50 -15.91
N VAL A 252 -8.99 2.55 -15.28
CA VAL A 252 -8.43 2.50 -13.92
C VAL A 252 -9.41 1.92 -12.88
N PRO A 253 -10.72 2.28 -12.84
CA PRO A 253 -11.65 1.72 -11.88
C PRO A 253 -11.86 0.21 -12.03
N PHE A 254 -11.84 -0.30 -13.27
CA PHE A 254 -12.01 -1.74 -13.55
C PHE A 254 -10.75 -2.52 -13.18
N ILE A 255 -9.57 -1.95 -13.47
CA ILE A 255 -8.27 -2.52 -13.09
C ILE A 255 -8.14 -2.57 -11.56
N GLN A 256 -8.48 -1.50 -10.85
CA GLN A 256 -8.53 -1.45 -9.39
C GLN A 256 -9.38 -2.60 -8.85
N LYS A 257 -10.60 -2.75 -9.34
CA LYS A 257 -11.52 -3.79 -8.90
C LYS A 257 -11.00 -5.20 -9.15
N MET A 258 -10.40 -5.43 -10.30
CA MET A 258 -9.76 -6.70 -10.66
C MET A 258 -8.58 -7.02 -9.74
N ILE A 259 -7.70 -6.05 -9.47
CA ILE A 259 -6.54 -6.25 -8.58
C ILE A 259 -7.01 -6.54 -7.15
N ILE A 260 -7.99 -5.79 -6.63
CA ILE A 260 -8.57 -6.02 -5.29
C ILE A 260 -9.12 -7.44 -5.18
N ALA A 261 -9.90 -7.90 -6.17
CA ALA A 261 -10.46 -9.25 -6.17
C ALA A 261 -9.37 -10.33 -6.15
N LYS A 262 -8.34 -10.20 -7.00
CA LYS A 262 -7.20 -11.14 -7.05
C LYS A 262 -6.40 -11.16 -5.73
N CYS A 263 -6.17 -10.01 -5.12
CA CYS A 263 -5.48 -9.91 -3.82
C CYS A 263 -6.28 -10.58 -2.70
N ASN A 264 -7.60 -10.37 -2.67
CA ASN A 264 -8.49 -11.02 -1.71
C ASN A 264 -8.48 -12.55 -1.90
N GLU A 265 -8.52 -13.03 -3.15
CA GLU A 265 -8.40 -14.46 -3.47
C GLU A 265 -7.06 -15.04 -3.00
N ALA A 266 -5.97 -14.31 -3.17
CA ALA A 266 -4.63 -14.70 -2.72
C ALA A 266 -4.41 -14.54 -1.20
N GLY A 267 -5.33 -13.89 -0.47
CA GLY A 267 -5.17 -13.57 0.96
C GLY A 267 -4.05 -12.57 1.24
N LYS A 268 -3.73 -11.69 0.28
CA LYS A 268 -2.70 -10.65 0.39
C LYS A 268 -3.34 -9.27 0.54
N PRO A 269 -2.85 -8.41 1.46
CA PRO A 269 -3.42 -7.09 1.67
C PRO A 269 -3.27 -6.22 0.42
N VAL A 270 -4.32 -5.44 0.13
CA VAL A 270 -4.32 -4.47 -0.96
C VAL A 270 -4.65 -3.07 -0.45
N ILE A 271 -3.87 -2.10 -0.91
CA ILE A 271 -4.02 -0.68 -0.59
C ILE A 271 -4.55 0.04 -1.83
N THR A 272 -5.66 0.76 -1.69
CA THR A 272 -6.12 1.71 -2.72
C THR A 272 -5.56 3.09 -2.41
N ALA A 273 -4.78 3.63 -3.34
CA ALA A 273 -3.95 4.80 -3.12
C ALA A 273 -4.22 5.94 -4.13
N THR A 274 -3.84 7.14 -3.74
CA THR A 274 -3.85 8.41 -4.48
C THR A 274 -5.24 8.99 -4.79
N GLN A 275 -5.35 10.31 -4.65
CA GLN A 275 -6.54 11.09 -4.97
C GLN A 275 -7.83 10.62 -4.28
N MET A 276 -7.73 10.08 -3.06
CA MET A 276 -8.90 9.56 -2.33
C MET A 276 -9.77 10.71 -1.78
N LEU A 277 -9.15 11.70 -1.15
CA LEU A 277 -9.79 12.91 -0.63
C LEU A 277 -8.99 14.16 -1.02
N ASP A 278 -8.49 14.24 -2.26
CA ASP A 278 -7.55 15.25 -2.76
C ASP A 278 -8.01 16.68 -2.49
N SER A 279 -9.30 16.95 -2.65
CA SER A 279 -9.85 18.28 -2.38
C SER A 279 -9.63 18.74 -0.93
N MET A 280 -9.47 17.80 0.01
CA MET A 280 -9.19 18.10 1.42
C MET A 280 -7.75 18.57 1.68
N ILE A 281 -6.86 18.53 0.71
CA ILE A 281 -5.59 19.28 0.76
C ILE A 281 -5.88 20.77 1.01
N ARG A 282 -6.92 21.31 0.40
CA ARG A 282 -7.28 22.73 0.40
C ARG A 282 -8.57 23.05 1.15
N ASN A 283 -9.52 22.12 1.21
CA ASN A 283 -10.87 22.31 1.72
C ASN A 283 -11.13 21.44 2.95
N ALA A 284 -11.93 21.92 3.90
CA ALA A 284 -12.31 21.18 5.10
C ALA A 284 -13.36 20.07 4.84
N ARG A 285 -13.88 19.95 3.62
CA ARG A 285 -14.85 18.94 3.22
C ARG A 285 -14.48 18.34 1.87
N PRO A 286 -14.62 17.02 1.69
CA PRO A 286 -14.42 16.38 0.40
C PRO A 286 -15.57 16.66 -0.55
N THR A 287 -15.35 16.42 -1.82
CA THR A 287 -16.40 16.35 -2.83
C THR A 287 -17.25 15.09 -2.65
N ARG A 288 -18.44 15.08 -3.25
CA ARG A 288 -19.30 13.87 -3.23
C ARG A 288 -18.68 12.73 -4.04
N ALA A 289 -17.96 13.04 -5.12
CA ALA A 289 -17.26 12.06 -5.94
C ALA A 289 -16.18 11.33 -5.15
N GLU A 290 -15.37 12.05 -4.36
CA GLU A 290 -14.34 11.47 -3.50
C GLU A 290 -14.93 10.57 -2.41
N VAL A 291 -16.02 10.98 -1.77
CA VAL A 291 -16.73 10.13 -0.78
C VAL A 291 -17.21 8.83 -1.43
N THR A 292 -17.75 8.91 -2.67
CA THR A 292 -18.19 7.74 -3.42
C THR A 292 -17.01 6.85 -3.80
N ASP A 293 -15.90 7.42 -4.21
CA ASP A 293 -14.68 6.69 -4.60
C ASP A 293 -14.11 5.89 -3.42
N VAL A 294 -13.93 6.53 -2.25
CA VAL A 294 -13.50 5.85 -1.02
C VAL A 294 -14.45 4.71 -0.65
N ALA A 295 -15.76 4.98 -0.65
CA ALA A 295 -16.76 3.96 -0.32
C ALA A 295 -16.72 2.79 -1.32
N SER A 296 -16.58 3.07 -2.62
CA SER A 296 -16.48 2.05 -3.67
C SER A 296 -15.27 1.15 -3.49
N ALA A 297 -14.09 1.71 -3.21
CA ALA A 297 -12.88 0.92 -2.95
C ALA A 297 -13.06 -0.03 -1.75
N ILE A 298 -13.75 0.44 -0.69
CA ILE A 298 -14.03 -0.39 0.49
C ILE A 298 -15.04 -1.48 0.16
N LEU A 299 -16.10 -1.17 -0.58
CA LEU A 299 -17.12 -2.14 -1.01
C LEU A 299 -16.57 -3.15 -2.03
N ASP A 300 -15.54 -2.79 -2.78
CA ASP A 300 -14.79 -3.71 -3.64
C ASP A 300 -13.90 -4.66 -2.84
N GLY A 301 -13.58 -4.34 -1.57
CA GLY A 301 -12.86 -5.21 -0.65
C GLY A 301 -11.40 -4.83 -0.41
N THR A 302 -11.01 -3.56 -0.59
CA THR A 302 -9.65 -3.11 -0.24
C THR A 302 -9.35 -3.32 1.25
N ASP A 303 -8.12 -3.67 1.60
CA ASP A 303 -7.70 -3.80 3.01
C ASP A 303 -7.44 -2.43 3.63
N ALA A 304 -6.87 -1.52 2.85
CA ALA A 304 -6.52 -0.19 3.30
C ALA A 304 -6.79 0.87 2.23
N VAL A 305 -7.07 2.07 2.69
CA VAL A 305 -7.14 3.29 1.87
C VAL A 305 -6.01 4.22 2.28
N MET A 306 -5.39 4.92 1.31
CA MET A 306 -4.22 5.73 1.58
C MET A 306 -4.49 7.21 1.30
N LEU A 307 -4.02 8.06 2.21
CA LEU A 307 -3.94 9.52 2.09
C LEU A 307 -2.49 9.91 1.76
N SER A 308 -2.31 10.68 0.73
CA SER A 308 -1.00 11.15 0.20
C SER A 308 -0.75 12.61 0.56
N GLY A 309 -0.96 13.53 -0.37
CA GLY A 309 -0.84 14.97 -0.17
C GLY A 309 -1.76 15.50 0.91
N GLU A 310 -2.92 14.87 1.09
CA GLU A 310 -3.95 15.24 2.06
C GLU A 310 -3.42 15.30 3.50
N THR A 311 -2.54 14.37 3.85
CA THR A 311 -1.91 14.31 5.18
C THR A 311 -0.47 14.86 5.18
N ALA A 312 0.26 14.78 4.06
CA ALA A 312 1.66 15.20 3.99
C ALA A 312 1.83 16.72 3.95
N VAL A 313 0.99 17.44 3.19
CA VAL A 313 1.09 18.88 2.93
C VAL A 313 -0.27 19.61 3.05
N GLY A 314 -1.35 18.88 3.28
CA GLY A 314 -2.71 19.41 3.34
C GLY A 314 -2.92 20.32 4.56
N ARG A 315 -3.89 21.22 4.44
CA ARG A 315 -4.27 22.16 5.52
C ARG A 315 -5.06 21.49 6.66
N TYR A 316 -5.63 20.30 6.42
CA TYR A 316 -6.56 19.65 7.34
C TYR A 316 -6.22 18.17 7.57
N PRO A 317 -4.95 17.80 7.91
CA PRO A 317 -4.52 16.39 7.93
C PRO A 317 -5.35 15.53 8.88
N VAL A 318 -5.60 15.97 10.10
CA VAL A 318 -6.38 15.23 11.11
C VAL A 318 -7.85 15.07 10.68
N LEU A 319 -8.49 16.16 10.26
CA LEU A 319 -9.88 16.13 9.80
C LEU A 319 -10.08 15.21 8.57
N THR A 320 -9.05 15.11 7.73
CA THR A 320 -9.07 14.21 6.57
C THR A 320 -9.07 12.74 7.01
N VAL A 321 -8.26 12.37 8.00
CA VAL A 321 -8.26 11.01 8.56
C VAL A 321 -9.58 10.70 9.26
N GLU A 322 -10.12 11.64 10.05
CA GLU A 322 -11.46 11.49 10.66
C GLU A 322 -12.55 11.29 9.62
N THR A 323 -12.50 12.05 8.51
CA THR A 323 -13.46 11.93 7.42
C THR A 323 -13.34 10.58 6.72
N MET A 324 -12.11 10.14 6.42
CA MET A 324 -11.83 8.81 5.87
C MET A 324 -12.35 7.70 6.79
N SER A 325 -12.14 7.84 8.10
CA SER A 325 -12.62 6.89 9.11
C SER A 325 -14.15 6.77 9.10
N ARG A 326 -14.87 7.91 9.10
CA ARG A 326 -16.34 7.91 9.03
C ARG A 326 -16.89 7.28 7.75
N ILE A 327 -16.25 7.57 6.59
CA ILE A 327 -16.66 6.96 5.32
C ILE A 327 -16.44 5.45 5.39
N ALA A 328 -15.29 5.01 5.90
CA ALA A 328 -14.97 3.59 6.02
C ALA A 328 -15.97 2.85 6.93
N GLU A 329 -16.24 3.37 8.11
CA GLU A 329 -17.21 2.77 9.05
C GLU A 329 -18.60 2.66 8.44
N ARG A 330 -19.04 3.67 7.67
CA ARG A 330 -20.34 3.64 7.01
C ARG A 330 -20.39 2.65 5.84
N ALA A 331 -19.32 2.60 5.02
CA ALA A 331 -19.23 1.65 3.91
C ALA A 331 -19.21 0.20 4.39
N GLU A 332 -18.48 -0.11 5.48
CA GLU A 332 -18.39 -1.44 6.07
C GLU A 332 -19.74 -2.01 6.53
N GLN A 333 -20.68 -1.15 6.96
CA GLN A 333 -22.04 -1.57 7.32
C GLN A 333 -22.85 -2.08 6.11
N SER A 334 -22.46 -1.67 4.91
CA SER A 334 -23.12 -2.04 3.65
C SER A 334 -22.29 -3.05 2.83
N LEU A 335 -21.21 -3.60 3.42
CA LEU A 335 -20.34 -4.55 2.74
C LEU A 335 -21.10 -5.87 2.49
N ASP A 336 -21.23 -6.23 1.22
CA ASP A 336 -21.75 -7.53 0.80
C ASP A 336 -20.67 -8.61 1.01
N ARG A 337 -20.76 -9.29 2.16
CA ARG A 337 -19.78 -10.30 2.56
C ARG A 337 -19.92 -11.61 1.77
N GLU A 338 -21.04 -11.85 1.14
CA GLU A 338 -21.23 -13.04 0.33
C GLU A 338 -20.28 -13.04 -0.88
N LYS A 339 -19.91 -11.89 -1.40
CA LYS A 339 -18.92 -11.77 -2.46
C LYS A 339 -17.54 -12.36 -2.10
N PHE A 340 -17.16 -12.30 -0.82
CA PHE A 340 -15.87 -12.82 -0.33
C PHE A 340 -15.96 -14.29 0.05
N THR A 341 -17.15 -14.87 0.04
CA THR A 341 -17.40 -16.28 0.39
C THR A 341 -17.47 -17.19 -0.83
N THR A 342 -17.67 -16.63 -2.01
CA THR A 342 -17.59 -17.32 -3.30
C THR A 342 -16.14 -17.71 -3.66
N VAL A 343 -15.30 -17.85 -2.63
CA VAL A 343 -14.03 -18.57 -2.80
C VAL A 343 -14.39 -19.95 -3.34
N LYS A 344 -13.88 -20.24 -4.54
CA LYS A 344 -13.95 -21.54 -5.23
C LYS A 344 -14.23 -22.66 -4.24
N HIS A 345 -15.23 -23.48 -4.53
CA HIS A 345 -15.41 -24.74 -3.81
C HIS A 345 -14.05 -25.29 -3.43
N MET A 346 -13.87 -25.74 -2.16
CA MET A 346 -12.61 -26.30 -1.71
C MET A 346 -12.23 -27.42 -2.69
N ASP A 347 -11.45 -27.05 -3.70
CA ASP A 347 -10.99 -28.00 -4.71
C ASP A 347 -10.00 -28.97 -4.08
N GLN A 348 -9.87 -30.16 -4.66
CA GLN A 348 -8.84 -31.11 -4.27
C GLN A 348 -7.48 -30.40 -4.36
N GLY A 349 -6.80 -30.21 -3.22
CA GLY A 349 -5.51 -29.53 -3.14
C GLY A 349 -5.50 -28.28 -2.24
N THR A 350 -6.63 -27.89 -1.63
CA THR A 350 -6.68 -26.82 -0.62
C THR A 350 -5.74 -27.13 0.55
N SER A 351 -4.91 -26.21 0.94
CA SER A 351 -3.99 -26.38 2.08
C SER A 351 -4.74 -26.52 3.40
N ILE A 352 -4.15 -27.24 4.36
CA ILE A 352 -4.73 -27.39 5.72
C ILE A 352 -5.03 -26.01 6.34
N ALA A 353 -4.11 -25.06 6.17
CA ALA A 353 -4.25 -23.71 6.71
C ALA A 353 -5.44 -22.95 6.11
N GLU A 354 -5.69 -23.09 4.80
CA GLU A 354 -6.87 -22.54 4.12
C GLU A 354 -8.16 -23.18 4.63
N ALA A 355 -8.18 -24.50 4.71
CA ALA A 355 -9.34 -25.24 5.19
C ALA A 355 -9.72 -24.83 6.62
N ILE A 356 -8.75 -24.75 7.53
CA ILE A 356 -8.96 -24.30 8.90
C ILE A 356 -9.41 -22.84 8.97
N SER A 357 -8.80 -21.94 8.17
CA SER A 357 -9.17 -20.53 8.16
C SER A 357 -10.62 -20.31 7.68
N TYR A 358 -11.05 -21.07 6.66
CA TYR A 358 -12.45 -21.09 6.22
C TYR A 358 -13.38 -21.64 7.31
N ALA A 359 -13.01 -22.77 7.92
CA ALA A 359 -13.80 -23.39 9.00
C ALA A 359 -13.97 -22.46 10.21
N VAL A 360 -12.91 -21.74 10.61
CA VAL A 360 -12.94 -20.73 11.69
C VAL A 360 -13.93 -19.63 11.37
N TRP A 361 -13.89 -19.08 10.16
CA TRP A 361 -14.84 -18.06 9.73
C TRP A 361 -16.28 -18.58 9.74
N GLN A 362 -16.55 -19.75 9.17
CA GLN A 362 -17.91 -20.36 9.18
C GLN A 362 -18.40 -20.66 10.60
N THR A 363 -17.52 -21.23 11.44
CA THR A 363 -17.84 -21.55 12.84
C THR A 363 -18.15 -20.28 13.61
N SER A 364 -17.37 -19.21 13.45
CA SER A 364 -17.59 -17.95 14.15
C SER A 364 -18.99 -17.37 13.88
N ARG A 365 -19.52 -17.52 12.66
CA ARG A 365 -20.87 -17.13 12.31
C ARG A 365 -21.92 -18.06 12.94
N GLY A 366 -21.69 -19.37 12.86
CA GLY A 366 -22.64 -20.39 13.35
C GLY A 366 -22.87 -20.32 14.85
N VAL A 367 -21.83 -19.95 15.62
CA VAL A 367 -21.91 -19.85 17.09
C VAL A 367 -22.09 -18.42 17.59
N ASN A 368 -22.30 -17.43 16.71
CA ASN A 368 -22.36 -16.01 17.05
C ASN A 368 -21.18 -15.56 17.90
N ALA A 369 -19.97 -15.92 17.50
CA ALA A 369 -18.75 -15.57 18.23
C ALA A 369 -18.60 -14.04 18.35
N ALA A 370 -18.08 -13.55 19.49
CA ALA A 370 -17.77 -12.14 19.70
C ALA A 370 -16.48 -11.72 18.96
N ALA A 371 -15.55 -12.67 18.80
CA ALA A 371 -14.29 -12.45 18.08
C ALA A 371 -13.75 -13.76 17.50
N ILE A 372 -12.86 -13.62 16.51
CA ILE A 372 -11.95 -14.71 16.09
C ILE A 372 -10.58 -14.41 16.69
N ILE A 373 -10.03 -15.34 17.45
CA ILE A 373 -8.69 -15.26 18.01
C ILE A 373 -7.73 -16.05 17.12
N CYS A 374 -6.69 -15.42 16.61
CA CYS A 374 -5.65 -16.05 15.79
C CYS A 374 -4.32 -16.02 16.55
N SER A 375 -3.87 -17.15 17.12
CA SER A 375 -2.51 -17.26 17.62
C SER A 375 -1.55 -17.49 16.44
N THR A 376 -0.56 -16.61 16.28
CA THR A 376 0.30 -16.61 15.09
C THR A 376 1.69 -16.06 15.38
N GLN A 377 2.73 -16.70 14.83
CA GLN A 377 4.10 -16.21 14.94
C GLN A 377 4.47 -15.21 13.84
N LEU A 378 3.99 -15.44 12.61
CA LEU A 378 4.32 -14.64 11.42
C LEU A 378 3.12 -13.86 10.85
N GLY A 379 1.96 -13.92 11.50
CA GLY A 379 0.75 -13.24 11.07
C GLY A 379 -0.03 -13.94 9.95
N SER A 380 0.42 -15.08 9.44
CA SER A 380 -0.21 -15.79 8.32
C SER A 380 -1.64 -16.21 8.63
N THR A 381 -1.92 -16.80 9.79
CA THR A 381 -3.26 -17.21 10.22
C THR A 381 -4.24 -16.04 10.18
N ALA A 382 -3.85 -14.89 10.75
CA ALA A 382 -4.70 -13.71 10.78
C ALA A 382 -4.98 -13.15 9.37
N ARG A 383 -3.98 -13.14 8.47
CA ARG A 383 -4.16 -12.75 7.06
C ARG A 383 -5.13 -13.69 6.34
N MET A 384 -4.98 -15.00 6.52
CA MET A 384 -5.85 -15.98 5.88
C MET A 384 -7.30 -15.89 6.36
N VAL A 385 -7.54 -15.62 7.64
CA VAL A 385 -8.90 -15.41 8.16
C VAL A 385 -9.47 -14.08 7.66
N SER A 386 -8.65 -13.02 7.57
CA SER A 386 -9.06 -11.70 7.10
C SER A 386 -9.64 -11.71 5.69
N ARG A 387 -9.18 -12.59 4.79
CA ARG A 387 -9.68 -12.69 3.40
C ARG A 387 -11.18 -12.96 3.30
N TYR A 388 -11.76 -13.63 4.30
CA TYR A 388 -13.20 -13.94 4.36
C TYR A 388 -14.04 -12.78 4.93
N ARG A 389 -13.44 -11.65 5.26
CA ARG A 389 -14.11 -10.43 5.77
C ARG A 389 -15.13 -10.73 6.90
N PRO A 390 -14.70 -11.36 8.01
CA PRO A 390 -15.60 -11.74 9.10
C PRO A 390 -16.34 -10.52 9.68
N GLU A 391 -17.55 -10.76 10.20
CA GLU A 391 -18.35 -9.73 10.87
C GLU A 391 -17.74 -9.30 12.20
N VAL A 392 -17.07 -10.21 12.86
CA VAL A 392 -16.42 -10.00 14.15
C VAL A 392 -14.95 -9.59 13.98
N PRO A 393 -14.34 -8.93 14.98
CA PRO A 393 -12.91 -8.60 14.95
C PRO A 393 -12.04 -9.85 14.94
N ILE A 394 -10.87 -9.74 14.30
CA ILE A 394 -9.81 -10.75 14.32
C ILE A 394 -8.75 -10.29 15.32
N LEU A 395 -8.64 -10.95 16.46
CA LEU A 395 -7.64 -10.68 17.48
C LEU A 395 -6.40 -11.54 17.18
N ALA A 396 -5.35 -10.93 16.65
CA ALA A 396 -4.12 -11.63 16.30
C ALA A 396 -3.11 -11.60 17.45
N MET A 397 -2.98 -12.71 18.15
CA MET A 397 -2.05 -12.88 19.26
C MET A 397 -0.68 -13.28 18.74
N THR A 398 0.35 -12.52 19.03
CA THR A 398 1.72 -12.81 18.59
C THR A 398 2.76 -12.35 19.62
N PRO A 399 3.86 -13.12 19.83
CA PRO A 399 4.96 -12.70 20.71
C PRO A 399 5.93 -11.71 20.03
N SER A 400 5.71 -11.35 18.76
CA SER A 400 6.60 -10.51 17.97
C SER A 400 6.05 -9.11 17.81
N GLU A 401 6.71 -8.09 18.39
CA GLU A 401 6.38 -6.70 18.16
C GLU A 401 6.42 -6.30 16.66
N LYS A 402 7.37 -6.88 15.92
CA LYS A 402 7.49 -6.66 14.48
C LYS A 402 6.21 -7.11 13.76
N VAL A 403 5.71 -8.31 14.08
CA VAL A 403 4.49 -8.85 13.48
C VAL A 403 3.25 -8.05 13.90
N VAL A 404 3.18 -7.59 15.15
CA VAL A 404 2.13 -6.67 15.62
C VAL A 404 2.04 -5.45 14.70
N ARG A 405 3.19 -4.80 14.41
CA ARG A 405 3.21 -3.61 13.55
C ARG A 405 2.91 -3.92 12.08
N GLN A 406 3.36 -5.06 11.56
CA GLN A 406 3.06 -5.49 10.18
C GLN A 406 1.59 -5.79 9.96
N LEU A 407 0.92 -6.38 10.97
CA LEU A 407 -0.51 -6.68 10.92
C LEU A 407 -1.41 -5.43 11.01
N ALA A 408 -0.86 -4.26 11.32
CA ALA A 408 -1.58 -2.99 11.29
C ALA A 408 -2.17 -2.65 9.91
N LEU A 409 -1.66 -3.24 8.82
CA LEU A 409 -2.17 -3.07 7.45
C LEU A 409 -3.32 -4.03 7.10
N VAL A 410 -3.52 -5.10 7.86
CA VAL A 410 -4.44 -6.18 7.49
C VAL A 410 -5.87 -5.88 7.94
N TRP A 411 -6.83 -5.98 7.03
CA TRP A 411 -8.24 -5.69 7.27
C TRP A 411 -8.81 -6.47 8.45
N GLY A 412 -9.57 -5.79 9.32
CA GLY A 412 -10.27 -6.41 10.47
C GLY A 412 -9.38 -6.96 11.57
N VAL A 413 -8.05 -6.96 11.39
CA VAL A 413 -7.11 -7.48 12.38
C VAL A 413 -6.83 -6.44 13.47
N CYS A 414 -6.92 -6.87 14.72
CA CYS A 414 -6.46 -6.17 15.91
C CYS A 414 -5.25 -6.96 16.46
N PRO A 415 -4.03 -6.56 16.15
CA PRO A 415 -2.84 -7.29 16.59
C PRO A 415 -2.53 -6.97 18.05
N ILE A 416 -2.19 -7.99 18.81
CA ILE A 416 -1.96 -7.92 20.25
C ILE A 416 -0.65 -8.65 20.59
N LEU A 417 0.23 -7.94 21.29
CA LEU A 417 1.45 -8.53 21.80
C LEU A 417 1.14 -9.39 23.03
N VAL A 418 1.57 -10.65 23.00
CA VAL A 418 1.42 -11.60 24.09
C VAL A 418 2.77 -12.27 24.41
N PRO A 419 2.99 -12.76 25.63
CA PRO A 419 4.18 -13.54 25.92
C PRO A 419 4.21 -14.84 25.09
N PRO A 420 5.40 -15.38 24.77
CA PRO A 420 5.52 -16.69 24.15
C PRO A 420 5.03 -17.79 25.10
N THR A 421 4.43 -18.83 24.55
CA THR A 421 3.90 -19.99 25.30
C THR A 421 4.51 -21.27 24.74
N SER A 422 4.66 -22.28 25.60
CA SER A 422 5.28 -23.56 25.27
C SER A 422 4.29 -24.67 24.94
N ASP A 423 3.02 -24.50 25.27
CA ASP A 423 1.95 -25.48 25.08
C ASP A 423 0.63 -24.84 24.68
N ILE A 424 -0.35 -25.67 24.35
CA ILE A 424 -1.65 -25.23 23.86
C ILE A 424 -2.47 -24.57 24.98
N ASP A 425 -2.45 -25.15 26.19
CA ASP A 425 -3.27 -24.64 27.28
C ASP A 425 -2.81 -23.24 27.72
N GLY A 426 -1.50 -23.03 27.85
CA GLY A 426 -0.95 -21.71 28.13
C GLY A 426 -1.19 -20.71 26.99
N MET A 427 -1.18 -21.15 25.73
CA MET A 427 -1.54 -20.31 24.60
C MET A 427 -3.02 -19.87 24.66
N LEU A 428 -3.92 -20.77 25.02
CA LEU A 428 -5.34 -20.46 25.15
C LEU A 428 -5.57 -19.47 26.31
N GLU A 429 -5.02 -19.75 27.48
CA GLU A 429 -5.14 -18.89 28.67
C GLU A 429 -4.65 -17.46 28.39
N VAL A 430 -3.42 -17.33 27.88
CA VAL A 430 -2.83 -16.03 27.53
C VAL A 430 -3.67 -15.30 26.45
N SER A 431 -4.17 -16.03 25.47
CA SER A 431 -4.97 -15.43 24.38
C SER A 431 -6.32 -14.92 24.87
N ILE A 432 -7.00 -15.67 25.73
CA ILE A 432 -8.31 -15.27 26.30
C ILE A 432 -8.13 -14.07 27.24
N GLU A 433 -7.12 -14.11 28.11
CA GLU A 433 -6.82 -12.99 29.00
C GLU A 433 -6.49 -11.71 28.20
N ALA A 434 -5.70 -11.83 27.13
CA ALA A 434 -5.39 -10.71 26.25
C ALA A 434 -6.64 -10.21 25.52
N ALA A 435 -7.54 -11.09 25.07
CA ALA A 435 -8.80 -10.71 24.43
C ALA A 435 -9.71 -9.93 25.39
N LEU A 436 -9.86 -10.38 26.64
CA LEU A 436 -10.62 -9.67 27.68
C LEU A 436 -10.08 -8.25 27.92
N ARG A 437 -8.76 -8.09 27.97
CA ARG A 437 -8.14 -6.75 28.14
C ARG A 437 -8.45 -5.76 27.03
N THR A 438 -8.83 -6.23 25.84
CA THR A 438 -9.23 -5.33 24.75
C THR A 438 -10.60 -4.68 24.94
N GLY A 439 -11.46 -5.26 25.80
CA GLY A 439 -12.86 -4.87 25.93
C GLY A 439 -13.73 -5.26 24.72
N LEU A 440 -13.18 -5.98 23.73
CA LEU A 440 -13.93 -6.49 22.57
C LEU A 440 -14.57 -7.85 22.83
N VAL A 441 -14.16 -8.51 23.91
CA VAL A 441 -14.65 -9.80 24.39
C VAL A 441 -14.94 -9.65 25.88
N SER A 442 -16.02 -10.24 26.34
CA SER A 442 -16.49 -10.24 27.73
C SER A 442 -16.68 -11.66 28.25
N ARG A 443 -16.72 -11.82 29.57
CA ARG A 443 -17.11 -13.09 30.19
C ARG A 443 -18.52 -13.47 29.76
N GLY A 444 -18.72 -14.72 29.39
CA GLY A 444 -19.94 -15.24 28.81
C GLY A 444 -20.01 -15.19 27.28
N ASP A 445 -19.06 -14.54 26.63
CA ASP A 445 -18.97 -14.54 25.16
C ASP A 445 -18.37 -15.86 24.64
N VAL A 446 -18.77 -16.24 23.43
CA VAL A 446 -18.16 -17.32 22.68
C VAL A 446 -17.10 -16.74 21.73
N VAL A 447 -15.94 -17.37 21.65
CA VAL A 447 -14.88 -17.02 20.70
C VAL A 447 -14.48 -18.23 19.85
N ALA A 448 -14.13 -17.98 18.59
CA ALA A 448 -13.52 -19.00 17.72
C ALA A 448 -12.01 -18.80 17.70
N ILE A 449 -11.24 -19.83 18.06
CA ILE A 449 -9.78 -19.76 18.18
C ILE A 449 -9.14 -20.57 17.07
N SER A 450 -8.15 -19.99 16.39
CA SER A 450 -7.33 -20.65 15.38
C SER A 450 -5.85 -20.49 15.71
N ALA A 451 -5.11 -21.59 15.59
CA ALA A 451 -3.68 -21.61 15.86
C ALA A 451 -2.95 -22.62 14.97
N GLY A 452 -1.64 -22.46 14.86
CA GLY A 452 -0.73 -23.57 14.50
C GLY A 452 -0.29 -24.28 15.80
N VAL A 453 -0.69 -25.52 15.97
CA VAL A 453 -0.16 -26.34 17.05
C VAL A 453 1.35 -26.49 16.82
N LEU A 454 2.11 -26.31 17.89
CA LEU A 454 3.57 -26.34 17.98
C LEU A 454 4.22 -27.43 17.08
N THR A 455 4.29 -27.12 15.80
CA THR A 455 5.17 -27.80 14.86
C THR A 455 6.31 -26.83 14.59
N ASP A 456 7.54 -27.31 14.50
CA ASP A 456 8.74 -26.49 14.18
C ASP A 456 8.66 -25.77 12.81
N LYS A 457 7.48 -25.74 12.18
CA LYS A 457 7.23 -25.09 10.88
C LYS A 457 6.31 -23.89 11.05
N PRO A 458 6.82 -22.66 10.92
CA PRO A 458 6.00 -21.45 10.84
C PRO A 458 4.96 -21.55 9.70
N GLY A 459 3.73 -21.11 9.96
CA GLY A 459 2.67 -21.08 8.96
C GLY A 459 1.74 -22.31 8.90
N SER A 460 1.88 -23.27 9.83
CA SER A 460 1.02 -24.44 9.93
C SER A 460 -0.22 -24.17 10.80
N THR A 461 -1.22 -23.44 10.28
CA THR A 461 -2.53 -23.31 10.95
C THR A 461 -3.28 -24.63 10.81
N ASN A 462 -3.51 -25.34 11.95
CA ASN A 462 -4.09 -26.69 11.96
C ASN A 462 -5.04 -26.94 13.14
N LEU A 463 -5.31 -25.92 13.97
CA LEU A 463 -6.23 -25.98 15.11
C LEU A 463 -7.42 -25.03 14.89
N LEU A 464 -8.61 -25.53 15.17
CA LEU A 464 -9.83 -24.77 15.39
C LEU A 464 -10.45 -25.19 16.72
N GLN A 465 -10.77 -24.23 17.58
CA GLN A 465 -11.46 -24.45 18.83
C GLN A 465 -12.54 -23.38 19.04
N VAL A 466 -13.70 -23.79 19.56
CA VAL A 466 -14.72 -22.87 20.09
C VAL A 466 -14.58 -22.84 21.61
N HIS A 467 -14.57 -21.64 22.18
CA HIS A 467 -14.39 -21.46 23.62
C HIS A 467 -15.41 -20.48 24.19
N LEU A 468 -16.04 -20.87 25.32
CA LEU A 468 -16.87 -19.99 26.15
C LEU A 468 -15.95 -19.29 27.16
N VAL A 469 -15.92 -17.96 27.12
CA VAL A 469 -15.06 -17.15 27.99
C VAL A 469 -15.65 -17.10 29.40
N GLU A 470 -15.01 -17.75 30.37
CA GLU A 470 -15.41 -17.83 31.76
C GLU A 470 -14.95 -16.63 32.63
#